data_b2193e7d708add4be821056adf58d45b
#
_entry.id   b2193e7d708add4be821056adf58d45b
#
_cell.length_a   1.000
_cell.length_b   1.000
_cell.length_c   1.000
_cell.angle_alpha   90.00
_cell.angle_beta   90.00
_cell.angle_gamma   90.00
#
_symmetry.space_group_name_H-M   'P 1'
#
loop_
_entity.id
_entity.type
_entity.pdbx_description
1 polymer ?
#
loop_
_entity_poly.entity_id
_entity_poly.type
_entity_poly.pdbx_seq_one_letter_code
_entity_poly.pdbx_strand_id
1 'polypeptide(L)'
;MPPLQPAARRALFGALLAAAIVLPTGCSDDDPVREDQPVLRVTLDEYAITPQDVSVPSGEVELVARNIGRLTHNLQIEIPPKDPDEQTETLGETPTAQPGTTVTARVDLKTGTYLMRCSLANHDDLGMTGTLVVR
;
A
#
# COMPACT_ATOMS: atom_id res chain seq x y z
N MET A 1 1.01 19.13 -87.84
CA MET A 1 1.59 19.48 -86.53
C MET A 1 0.42 19.54 -85.51
N PRO A 2 0.29 18.59 -84.60
CA PRO A 2 -0.67 18.69 -83.53
C PRO A 2 -0.03 19.42 -82.33
N PRO A 3 -0.84 20.17 -81.52
CA PRO A 3 -0.34 20.97 -80.40
C PRO A 3 -0.03 20.14 -79.19
N LEU A 4 1.04 20.51 -78.51
CA LEU A 4 1.52 19.94 -77.22
C LEU A 4 0.56 20.25 -76.07
N GLN A 5 0.11 19.23 -75.39
CA GLN A 5 -0.64 19.35 -74.11
C GLN A 5 0.31 19.60 -72.94
N PRO A 6 -0.01 20.48 -71.97
CA PRO A 6 0.78 20.64 -70.76
C PRO A 6 0.46 19.57 -69.76
N ALA A 7 1.51 18.98 -69.23
CA ALA A 7 1.48 17.95 -68.17
C ALA A 7 0.93 18.52 -66.84
N ALA A 8 -0.14 17.93 -66.33
CA ALA A 8 -0.69 18.21 -65.01
C ALA A 8 0.24 17.68 -63.91
N ARG A 9 0.83 18.58 -63.13
CA ARG A 9 1.58 18.23 -61.90
C ARG A 9 0.57 17.84 -60.82
N ARG A 10 0.54 16.55 -60.50
CA ARG A 10 -0.17 16.06 -59.34
C ARG A 10 0.65 16.40 -58.07
N ALA A 11 0.16 17.32 -57.28
CA ALA A 11 0.65 17.58 -55.93
C ALA A 11 0.21 16.46 -55.01
N LEU A 12 1.17 15.69 -54.52
CA LEU A 12 0.97 14.70 -53.43
C LEU A 12 0.94 15.46 -52.11
N PHE A 13 -0.26 15.65 -51.54
CA PHE A 13 -0.43 16.07 -50.17
C PHE A 13 -0.12 14.88 -49.26
N GLY A 14 1.08 14.84 -48.68
CA GLY A 14 1.43 13.93 -47.63
C GLY A 14 0.73 14.34 -46.33
N ALA A 15 -0.25 13.55 -45.91
CA ALA A 15 -0.83 13.70 -44.57
C ALA A 15 0.17 13.17 -43.52
N LEU A 16 0.77 14.08 -42.74
CA LEU A 16 1.52 13.68 -41.54
C LEU A 16 0.51 13.25 -40.48
N LEU A 17 0.43 11.94 -40.22
CA LEU A 17 -0.22 11.40 -39.02
C LEU A 17 0.71 11.70 -37.85
N ALA A 18 0.34 12.67 -37.01
CA ALA A 18 0.95 12.85 -35.70
C ALA A 18 0.45 11.76 -34.79
N ALA A 19 1.26 10.72 -34.55
CA ALA A 19 1.01 9.73 -33.53
C ALA A 19 1.19 10.37 -32.14
N ALA A 20 0.08 10.63 -31.44
CA ALA A 20 0.12 11.04 -30.05
C ALA A 20 0.61 9.84 -29.20
N ILE A 21 1.84 9.92 -28.72
CA ILE A 21 2.38 8.97 -27.74
C ILE A 21 1.71 9.30 -26.41
N VAL A 22 0.70 8.51 -26.04
CA VAL A 22 0.13 8.51 -24.69
C VAL A 22 1.14 7.78 -23.81
N LEU A 23 1.93 8.54 -23.04
CA LEU A 23 2.77 7.98 -21.98
C LEU A 23 1.83 7.47 -20.89
N PRO A 24 1.96 6.20 -20.44
CA PRO A 24 1.23 5.75 -19.27
C PRO A 24 1.72 6.58 -18.08
N THR A 25 0.83 7.32 -17.44
CA THR A 25 1.07 7.88 -16.11
C THR A 25 1.21 6.69 -15.18
N GLY A 26 2.45 6.42 -14.75
CA GLY A 26 2.71 5.38 -13.76
C GLY A 26 1.91 5.69 -12.50
N CYS A 27 1.09 4.72 -12.05
CA CYS A 27 0.58 4.72 -10.70
C CYS A 27 1.80 4.68 -9.79
N SER A 28 1.98 5.67 -8.92
CA SER A 28 2.91 5.58 -7.82
C SER A 28 2.37 4.52 -6.86
N ASP A 29 3.18 3.50 -6.56
CA ASP A 29 2.86 2.42 -5.61
C ASP A 29 2.79 2.93 -4.14
N ASP A 30 2.71 4.25 -3.93
CA ASP A 30 2.73 4.91 -2.63
C ASP A 30 1.33 5.09 -2.00
N ASP A 31 0.27 4.73 -2.71
CA ASP A 31 -1.08 4.82 -2.15
C ASP A 31 -1.36 3.62 -1.24
N PRO A 32 -1.87 3.84 0.00
CA PRO A 32 -2.19 2.74 0.91
C PRO A 32 -3.26 1.82 0.30
N VAL A 33 -3.13 0.52 0.51
CA VAL A 33 -4.16 -0.45 0.13
C VAL A 33 -5.45 -0.11 0.88
N ARG A 34 -6.52 0.15 0.12
CA ARG A 34 -7.79 0.58 0.67
C ARG A 34 -8.73 -0.59 0.91
N GLU A 35 -9.14 -0.75 2.16
CA GLU A 35 -10.19 -1.68 2.57
C GLU A 35 -11.51 -0.93 2.77
N ASP A 36 -12.62 -1.50 2.31
CA ASP A 36 -13.96 -0.89 2.45
C ASP A 36 -14.68 -1.31 3.74
N GLN A 37 -14.16 -2.32 4.43
CA GLN A 37 -14.65 -2.80 5.71
C GLN A 37 -13.64 -2.46 6.82
N PRO A 38 -14.08 -2.32 8.09
CA PRO A 38 -13.17 -2.09 9.21
C PRO A 38 -12.41 -3.37 9.58
N VAL A 39 -11.69 -3.91 8.63
CA VAL A 39 -10.86 -5.11 8.78
C VAL A 39 -9.49 -4.84 8.18
N LEU A 40 -8.48 -4.92 9.03
CA LEU A 40 -7.09 -4.85 8.62
C LEU A 40 -6.56 -6.26 8.38
N ARG A 41 -6.23 -6.59 7.14
CA ARG A 41 -5.63 -7.88 6.77
C ARG A 41 -4.19 -7.69 6.33
N VAL A 42 -3.29 -8.36 7.04
CA VAL A 42 -1.86 -8.35 6.70
C VAL A 42 -1.26 -9.75 6.75
N THR A 43 -0.21 -9.94 5.99
CA THR A 43 0.72 -11.07 6.16
C THR A 43 1.96 -10.57 6.89
N LEU A 44 2.49 -11.44 7.76
CA LEU A 44 3.70 -11.24 8.54
C LEU A 44 4.76 -12.21 8.04
N ASP A 45 5.91 -11.68 7.64
CA ASP A 45 7.08 -12.46 7.25
C ASP A 45 8.31 -11.90 7.96
N GLU A 46 9.48 -12.52 7.80
CA GLU A 46 10.70 -12.05 8.43
C GLU A 46 11.00 -10.62 7.98
N TYR A 47 10.71 -9.74 8.94
CA TYR A 47 10.86 -8.30 9.03
C TYR A 47 10.01 -7.50 8.04
N ALA A 48 8.87 -8.08 7.60
CA ALA A 48 7.93 -7.40 6.73
C ALA A 48 6.47 -7.56 7.18
N ILE A 49 5.71 -6.49 7.07
CA ILE A 49 4.23 -6.45 7.13
C ILE A 49 3.74 -6.15 5.73
N THR A 50 2.86 -6.97 5.18
CA THR A 50 2.35 -6.78 3.81
C THR A 50 0.81 -6.86 3.77
N PRO A 51 0.09 -5.86 3.23
CA PRO A 51 0.61 -4.58 2.73
C PRO A 51 1.24 -3.73 3.85
N GLN A 52 2.24 -2.91 3.52
CA GLN A 52 2.91 -2.04 4.48
C GLN A 52 2.06 -0.82 4.84
N ASP A 53 1.29 -0.31 3.87
CA ASP A 53 0.41 0.82 4.05
C ASP A 53 -1.03 0.41 3.73
N VAL A 54 -1.94 0.59 4.68
CA VAL A 54 -3.35 0.18 4.57
C VAL A 54 -4.26 1.30 5.03
N SER A 55 -5.42 1.44 4.38
CA SER A 55 -6.47 2.35 4.80
C SER A 55 -7.77 1.59 5.08
N VAL A 56 -8.35 1.77 6.28
CA VAL A 56 -9.60 1.15 6.71
C VAL A 56 -10.61 2.19 7.22
N PRO A 57 -11.92 1.90 7.23
CA PRO A 57 -12.90 2.73 7.94
C PRO A 57 -12.68 2.73 9.45
N SER A 58 -13.08 3.85 10.11
CA SER A 58 -13.06 3.99 11.57
C SER A 58 -14.12 3.13 12.28
N GLY A 59 -13.92 2.86 13.56
CA GLY A 59 -14.77 2.06 14.43
C GLY A 59 -14.05 0.87 15.03
N GLU A 60 -14.79 -0.19 15.37
CA GLU A 60 -14.19 -1.45 15.80
C GLU A 60 -13.52 -2.15 14.60
N VAL A 61 -12.20 -2.07 14.54
CA VAL A 61 -11.40 -2.67 13.48
C VAL A 61 -10.96 -4.07 13.88
N GLU A 62 -11.24 -5.06 13.06
CA GLU A 62 -10.73 -6.41 13.20
C GLU A 62 -9.32 -6.50 12.60
N LEU A 63 -8.35 -6.85 13.41
CA LEU A 63 -6.98 -7.14 12.98
C LEU A 63 -6.91 -8.61 12.59
N VAL A 64 -6.47 -8.91 11.39
CA VAL A 64 -6.26 -10.28 10.88
C VAL A 64 -4.83 -10.39 10.39
N ALA A 65 -3.98 -11.06 11.16
CA ALA A 65 -2.57 -11.22 10.85
C ALA A 65 -2.22 -12.68 10.57
N ARG A 66 -1.77 -12.96 9.35
CA ARG A 66 -1.32 -14.29 8.93
C ARG A 66 0.20 -14.35 8.90
N ASN A 67 0.78 -15.21 9.70
CA ASN A 67 2.22 -15.47 9.69
C ASN A 67 2.57 -16.45 8.56
N ILE A 68 3.31 -15.97 7.57
CA ILE A 68 3.83 -16.78 6.45
C ILE A 68 5.33 -17.04 6.57
N GLY A 69 5.97 -16.46 7.61
CA GLY A 69 7.39 -16.60 7.91
C GLY A 69 7.72 -17.84 8.74
N ARG A 70 8.95 -17.90 9.19
CA ARG A 70 9.52 -19.00 10.00
C ARG A 70 9.64 -18.65 11.47
N LEU A 71 9.67 -17.36 11.80
CA LEU A 71 9.70 -16.86 13.17
C LEU A 71 8.29 -16.56 13.65
N THR A 72 8.16 -16.36 14.97
CA THR A 72 6.91 -15.89 15.56
C THR A 72 6.79 -14.37 15.39
N HIS A 73 5.58 -13.90 15.12
CA HIS A 73 5.28 -12.48 14.94
C HIS A 73 3.99 -12.11 15.68
N ASN A 74 3.78 -10.82 15.91
CA ASN A 74 2.51 -10.24 16.30
C ASN A 74 2.27 -8.94 15.50
N LEU A 75 1.07 -8.39 15.61
CA LEU A 75 0.72 -7.10 15.05
C LEU A 75 0.24 -6.20 16.19
N GLN A 76 0.97 -5.12 16.44
CA GLN A 76 0.55 -4.02 17.31
C GLN A 76 0.11 -2.82 16.49
N ILE A 77 -0.91 -2.12 17.02
CA ILE A 77 -1.36 -0.82 16.53
C ILE A 77 -1.04 0.21 17.59
N GLU A 78 -0.31 1.24 17.21
CA GLU A 78 0.20 2.26 18.12
C GLU A 78 -0.07 3.67 17.61
N ILE A 79 -0.17 4.62 18.54
CA ILE A 79 -0.11 6.03 18.21
C ILE A 79 1.35 6.39 17.93
N PRO A 80 1.69 6.94 16.73
CA PRO A 80 3.05 7.38 16.45
C PRO A 80 3.48 8.45 17.47
N PRO A 81 4.72 8.40 17.98
CA PRO A 81 5.23 9.43 18.87
C PRO A 81 5.31 10.77 18.14
N LYS A 82 4.96 11.85 18.82
CA LYS A 82 5.06 13.21 18.28
C LYS A 82 6.46 13.80 18.46
N ASP A 83 7.13 13.34 19.51
CA ASP A 83 8.49 13.76 19.87
C ASP A 83 9.39 12.53 20.03
N PRO A 84 10.70 12.62 19.75
CA PRO A 84 11.63 11.49 19.85
C PRO A 84 11.71 10.83 21.24
N ASP A 85 11.41 11.60 22.29
CA ASP A 85 11.46 11.13 23.69
C ASP A 85 10.08 10.62 24.19
N GLU A 86 9.04 10.71 23.36
CA GLU A 86 7.71 10.23 23.70
C GLU A 86 7.63 8.72 23.51
N GLN A 87 7.01 8.03 24.48
CA GLN A 87 6.74 6.61 24.35
C GLN A 87 5.52 6.39 23.47
N THR A 88 5.57 5.38 22.61
CA THR A 88 4.43 4.96 21.82
C THR A 88 3.32 4.41 22.73
N GLU A 89 2.08 4.74 22.40
CA GLU A 89 0.91 4.18 23.08
C GLU A 89 0.34 3.04 22.24
N THR A 90 0.34 1.82 22.80
CA THR A 90 -0.28 0.66 22.16
C THR A 90 -1.79 0.68 22.36
N LEU A 91 -2.55 0.69 21.27
CA LEU A 91 -4.02 0.68 21.29
C LEU A 91 -4.60 -0.72 21.19
N GLY A 92 -3.90 -1.62 20.53
CA GLY A 92 -4.33 -3.00 20.34
C GLY A 92 -3.21 -3.88 19.81
N GLU A 93 -3.35 -5.18 20.08
CA GLU A 93 -2.35 -6.18 19.73
C GLU A 93 -3.02 -7.52 19.43
N THR A 94 -2.49 -8.23 18.44
CA THR A 94 -2.88 -9.64 18.21
C THR A 94 -2.12 -10.56 19.15
N PRO A 95 -2.66 -11.76 19.43
CA PRO A 95 -1.84 -12.83 19.99
C PRO A 95 -0.59 -13.09 19.11
N THR A 96 0.43 -13.72 19.71
CA THR A 96 1.60 -14.19 18.94
C THR A 96 1.20 -15.23 17.91
N ALA A 97 1.47 -14.95 16.64
CA ALA A 97 1.23 -15.86 15.52
C ALA A 97 2.43 -16.79 15.34
N GLN A 98 2.20 -18.09 15.48
CA GLN A 98 3.18 -19.12 15.13
C GLN A 98 3.31 -19.21 13.59
N PRO A 99 4.44 -19.72 13.05
CA PRO A 99 4.58 -19.97 11.63
C PRO A 99 3.39 -20.71 11.02
N GLY A 100 2.85 -20.20 9.92
CA GLY A 100 1.71 -20.77 9.21
C GLY A 100 0.33 -20.51 9.84
N THR A 101 0.24 -19.81 10.97
CA THR A 101 -1.03 -19.52 11.64
C THR A 101 -1.58 -18.14 11.31
N THR A 102 -2.89 -17.97 11.51
CA THR A 102 -3.58 -16.68 11.46
C THR A 102 -4.12 -16.36 12.84
N VAL A 103 -3.89 -15.16 13.32
CA VAL A 103 -4.39 -14.64 14.61
C VAL A 103 -5.25 -13.42 14.36
N THR A 104 -6.18 -13.15 15.28
CA THR A 104 -7.08 -12.00 15.20
C THR A 104 -7.16 -11.26 16.52
N ALA A 105 -7.45 -9.96 16.44
CA ALA A 105 -7.80 -9.12 17.59
C ALA A 105 -8.80 -8.05 17.12
N ARG A 106 -9.36 -7.29 18.06
CA ARG A 106 -10.23 -6.15 17.76
C ARG A 106 -9.76 -4.94 18.52
N VAL A 107 -9.82 -3.79 17.86
CA VAL A 107 -9.43 -2.51 18.44
C VAL A 107 -10.38 -1.42 17.94
N ASP A 108 -10.82 -0.53 18.84
CA ASP A 108 -11.63 0.62 18.46
C ASP A 108 -10.72 1.78 18.06
N LEU A 109 -10.77 2.17 16.78
CA LEU A 109 -9.91 3.17 16.19
C LEU A 109 -10.72 4.35 15.65
N LYS A 110 -10.32 5.55 16.05
CA LYS A 110 -10.83 6.80 15.49
C LYS A 110 -10.07 7.15 14.21
N THR A 111 -10.66 8.05 13.42
CA THR A 111 -9.97 8.62 12.25
C THR A 111 -8.60 9.18 12.64
N GLY A 112 -7.57 8.75 11.92
CA GLY A 112 -6.18 9.11 12.22
C GLY A 112 -5.17 8.22 11.50
N THR A 113 -3.90 8.49 11.75
CA THR A 113 -2.79 7.67 11.24
C THR A 113 -2.10 6.98 12.41
N TYR A 114 -1.89 5.69 12.28
CA TYR A 114 -1.34 4.80 13.29
C TYR A 114 -0.13 4.04 12.76
N LEU A 115 0.73 3.61 13.66
CA LEU A 115 1.85 2.75 13.37
C LEU A 115 1.41 1.29 13.53
N MET A 116 1.74 0.46 12.55
CA MET A 116 1.73 -1.00 12.65
C MET A 116 3.14 -1.49 12.93
N ARG A 117 3.34 -2.40 13.86
CA ARG A 117 4.64 -3.05 14.06
C ARG A 117 4.54 -4.44 14.67
N CYS A 118 5.61 -5.21 14.57
CA CYS A 118 5.83 -6.39 15.38
C CYS A 118 6.64 -6.00 16.63
N SER A 119 6.13 -6.30 17.82
CA SER A 119 6.80 -5.94 19.07
C SER A 119 7.75 -7.02 19.60
N LEU A 120 7.87 -8.15 18.88
CA LEU A 120 8.70 -9.27 19.33
C LEU A 120 10.17 -9.03 18.99
N ALA A 121 11.03 -9.24 20.00
CA ALA A 121 12.47 -9.03 19.89
C ALA A 121 12.79 -7.62 19.32
N ASN A 122 13.59 -7.54 18.28
CA ASN A 122 13.93 -6.31 17.55
C ASN A 122 13.43 -6.35 16.09
N HIS A 123 12.28 -7.00 15.84
CA HIS A 123 11.76 -7.15 14.48
C HIS A 123 11.37 -5.81 13.85
N ASP A 124 10.85 -4.87 14.65
CA ASP A 124 10.55 -3.50 14.24
C ASP A 124 11.81 -2.73 13.81
N ASP A 125 12.91 -2.84 14.55
CA ASP A 125 14.21 -2.24 14.19
C ASP A 125 14.76 -2.79 12.85
N LEU A 126 14.36 -4.02 12.50
CA LEU A 126 14.74 -4.68 11.25
C LEU A 126 13.79 -4.34 10.08
N GLY A 127 12.80 -3.47 10.31
CA GLY A 127 11.89 -2.98 9.27
C GLY A 127 10.46 -3.54 9.34
N MET A 128 10.11 -4.33 10.35
CA MET A 128 8.78 -4.91 10.47
C MET A 128 7.78 -3.90 11.04
N THR A 129 7.55 -2.85 10.25
CA THR A 129 6.65 -1.73 10.53
C THR A 129 5.80 -1.39 9.32
N GLY A 130 4.73 -0.63 9.52
CA GLY A 130 3.85 -0.14 8.47
C GLY A 130 2.93 0.98 8.96
N THR A 131 2.12 1.53 8.05
CA THR A 131 1.19 2.63 8.33
C THR A 131 -0.25 2.16 8.19
N LEU A 132 -1.08 2.48 9.18
CA LEU A 132 -2.53 2.30 9.12
C LEU A 132 -3.22 3.66 9.10
N VAL A 133 -3.91 3.97 8.01
CA VAL A 133 -4.75 5.16 7.88
C VAL A 133 -6.19 4.78 8.16
N VAL A 134 -6.77 5.33 9.23
CA VAL A 134 -8.17 5.15 9.60
C VAL A 134 -8.97 6.36 9.16
N ARG A 135 -10.03 6.17 8.34
CA ARG A 135 -10.85 7.22 7.71
C ARG A 135 -12.33 7.18 8.11
#